data_c84d7740b27396906c1393b96439d2e6
#
_entry.id   c84d7740b27396906c1393b96439d2e6
#
_cell.length_a   1.000
_cell.length_b   1.000
_cell.length_c   1.000
_cell.angle_alpha   90.00
_cell.angle_beta   90.00
_cell.angle_gamma   90.00
#
_symmetry.space_group_name_H-M   'P 1'
#
loop_
_entity.id
_entity.type
_entity.pdbx_description
1 polymer ?
#
loop_
_entity_poly.entity_id
_entity_poly.type
_entity_poly.pdbx_seq_one_letter_code
_entity_poly.pdbx_strand_id
1 'polypeptide(L)'
;MKIIKIDKGSWTEGLKKLGKTYRLFGPVKEDGFHNFKQLHQGQLPDLDCLNTRLSPKSIIYPQTEVMFEYSLDENQEDHHILKEAAKDYSPQTVIGIRPCDAKAFALVRLNFDTPEYQDPYWLKAYEATTLVGLACDSPCSSCFCTTAGCGPYHEEELDLLLIDNGDQYRAKVITEKGEAFLAAAGWSEAVDEQAALKEIEVKKKAAEDKISAFVKTDNLRGIETNELYNAPFWEEVSFSCINCGTCTYVCPTCWCFDIQDENRGNSGCRMRNWDSCMYPLFTLHGSGHNPRDTKLHRVRQRFMHKLKYYVDKYDAGIQCVGCGRCIRLCPVNIDIRRVCGYMNLSLIHISEP
;
A
#
# COMPACT_ATOMS: atom_id res chain seq x y z
N MET A 1 4.69 -24.24 -13.48
CA MET A 1 4.59 -23.42 -12.25
C MET A 1 5.31 -24.19 -11.15
N LYS A 2 6.02 -23.52 -10.24
CA LYS A 2 6.84 -24.23 -9.23
C LYS A 2 6.28 -23.95 -7.83
N ILE A 3 6.02 -25.00 -7.07
CA ILE A 3 5.59 -24.90 -5.67
C ILE A 3 6.61 -25.65 -4.81
N ILE A 4 7.13 -24.95 -3.80
CA ILE A 4 8.16 -25.45 -2.90
C ILE A 4 7.55 -25.61 -1.51
N LYS A 5 7.89 -26.72 -0.86
CA LYS A 5 7.61 -26.93 0.55
C LYS A 5 8.71 -26.28 1.39
N ILE A 6 8.31 -25.57 2.44
CA ILE A 6 9.23 -24.99 3.43
C ILE A 6 8.76 -25.45 4.81
N ASP A 7 9.50 -26.33 5.45
CA ASP A 7 9.21 -26.72 6.83
C ASP A 7 9.49 -25.54 7.78
N LYS A 8 8.56 -25.23 8.67
CA LYS A 8 8.71 -24.13 9.62
C LYS A 8 9.94 -24.31 10.53
N GLY A 9 10.38 -25.57 10.76
CA GLY A 9 11.64 -25.85 11.46
C GLY A 9 12.89 -25.33 10.73
N SER A 10 12.88 -25.24 9.40
CA SER A 10 13.99 -24.71 8.58
C SER A 10 13.92 -23.20 8.37
N TRP A 11 12.84 -22.54 8.79
CA TRP A 11 12.56 -21.12 8.52
C TRP A 11 13.66 -20.19 9.05
N THR A 12 14.06 -20.38 10.30
CA THR A 12 15.08 -19.55 10.95
C THR A 12 16.42 -19.60 10.23
N GLU A 13 16.85 -20.80 9.82
CA GLU A 13 18.12 -20.97 9.09
C GLU A 13 18.04 -20.38 7.68
N GLY A 14 16.91 -20.51 7.00
CA GLY A 14 16.68 -19.87 5.70
C GLY A 14 16.78 -18.34 5.80
N LEU A 15 16.13 -17.74 6.81
CA LEU A 15 16.20 -16.29 7.04
C LEU A 15 17.60 -15.81 7.37
N LYS A 16 18.39 -16.57 8.13
CA LYS A 16 19.81 -16.24 8.39
C LYS A 16 20.64 -16.22 7.11
N LYS A 17 20.39 -17.15 6.19
CA LYS A 17 21.04 -17.15 4.87
C LYS A 17 20.63 -15.94 4.04
N LEU A 18 19.32 -15.66 3.97
CA LEU A 18 18.77 -14.50 3.26
C LEU A 18 19.34 -13.18 3.76
N GLY A 19 19.52 -13.02 5.08
CA GLY A 19 20.10 -11.81 5.67
C GLY A 19 21.55 -11.51 5.27
N LYS A 20 22.24 -12.43 4.58
CA LYS A 20 23.56 -12.19 3.98
C LYS A 20 23.47 -11.50 2.61
N THR A 21 22.34 -11.61 1.95
CA THR A 21 22.12 -11.11 0.58
C THR A 21 21.11 -9.97 0.54
N TYR A 22 20.12 -10.00 1.41
CA TYR A 22 18.99 -9.06 1.43
C TYR A 22 18.90 -8.31 2.76
N ARG A 23 18.49 -7.06 2.71
CA ARG A 23 17.88 -6.39 3.85
C ARG A 23 16.48 -6.96 4.04
N LEU A 24 16.23 -7.57 5.19
CA LEU A 24 14.95 -8.24 5.46
C LEU A 24 13.98 -7.29 6.15
N PHE A 25 12.74 -7.23 5.66
CA PHE A 25 11.64 -6.51 6.28
C PHE A 25 10.47 -7.47 6.51
N GLY A 26 9.78 -7.31 7.63
CA GLY A 26 8.63 -8.14 7.96
C GLY A 26 7.77 -7.55 9.06
N PRO A 27 6.59 -8.14 9.34
CA PRO A 27 5.75 -7.71 10.45
C PRO A 27 6.46 -7.94 11.78
N VAL A 28 6.50 -6.91 12.62
CA VAL A 28 7.02 -6.96 13.99
C VAL A 28 5.94 -6.45 14.92
N LYS A 29 5.75 -7.16 16.03
CA LYS A 29 4.81 -6.76 17.07
C LYS A 29 5.35 -5.57 17.85
N GLU A 30 4.54 -4.56 18.00
CA GLU A 30 4.73 -3.39 18.84
C GLU A 30 3.62 -3.34 19.91
N ASP A 31 3.51 -2.26 20.67
CA ASP A 31 2.51 -2.12 21.72
C ASP A 31 1.06 -2.22 21.18
N GLY A 32 0.54 -3.44 21.15
CA GLY A 32 -0.83 -3.75 20.75
C GLY A 32 -1.12 -3.80 19.22
N PHE A 33 -0.12 -3.66 18.36
CA PHE A 33 -0.28 -3.75 16.90
C PHE A 33 0.99 -4.27 16.21
N HIS A 34 0.92 -4.51 14.91
CA HIS A 34 2.05 -4.90 14.07
C HIS A 34 2.33 -3.83 13.02
N ASN A 35 3.62 -3.60 12.74
CA ASN A 35 4.11 -2.83 11.61
C ASN A 35 5.20 -3.59 10.87
N PHE A 36 5.41 -3.25 9.60
CA PHE A 36 6.60 -3.71 8.87
C PHE A 36 7.82 -2.91 9.33
N LYS A 37 8.88 -3.64 9.71
CA LYS A 37 10.18 -3.08 10.09
C LYS A 37 11.30 -3.88 9.47
N GLN A 38 12.47 -3.27 9.38
CA GLN A 38 13.70 -4.00 9.09
C GLN A 38 13.99 -4.99 10.22
N LEU A 39 14.21 -6.23 9.87
CA LEU A 39 14.53 -7.30 10.81
C LEU A 39 16.01 -7.26 11.14
N HIS A 40 16.31 -7.28 12.42
CA HIS A 40 17.70 -7.41 12.90
C HIS A 40 18.18 -8.86 12.77
N GLN A 41 19.48 -9.07 12.87
CA GLN A 41 20.06 -10.40 12.80
C GLN A 41 19.44 -11.35 13.84
N GLY A 42 18.84 -12.44 13.36
CA GLY A 42 18.15 -13.43 14.20
C GLY A 42 16.70 -13.08 14.55
N GLN A 43 16.20 -11.91 14.19
CA GLN A 43 14.79 -11.55 14.37
C GLN A 43 13.95 -12.23 13.29
N LEU A 44 12.81 -12.82 13.70
CA LEU A 44 11.83 -13.43 12.80
C LEU A 44 10.67 -12.49 12.58
N PRO A 45 10.08 -12.45 11.35
CA PRO A 45 8.82 -11.78 11.13
C PRO A 45 7.68 -12.51 11.86
N ASP A 46 6.75 -11.76 12.44
CA ASP A 46 5.54 -12.32 13.03
C ASP A 46 4.49 -12.52 11.93
N LEU A 47 4.45 -13.72 11.36
CA LEU A 47 3.53 -14.08 10.26
C LEU A 47 2.13 -14.43 10.74
N ASP A 48 1.89 -14.57 12.03
CA ASP A 48 0.56 -14.87 12.61
C ASP A 48 -0.33 -13.62 12.69
N CYS A 49 0.22 -12.43 12.42
CA CYS A 49 -0.56 -11.20 12.42
C CYS A 49 -1.61 -11.17 11.30
N LEU A 50 -2.84 -10.76 11.60
CA LEU A 50 -3.91 -10.64 10.59
C LEU A 50 -3.62 -9.55 9.57
N ASN A 51 -3.29 -8.35 10.05
CA ASN A 51 -2.95 -7.20 9.21
C ASN A 51 -2.15 -6.18 10.04
N THR A 52 -1.18 -5.56 9.44
CA THR A 52 -0.39 -4.50 10.07
C THR A 52 -1.17 -3.18 10.15
N ARG A 53 -0.82 -2.33 11.12
CA ARG A 53 -1.43 -1.00 11.27
C ARG A 53 -1.11 -0.12 10.07
N LEU A 54 0.16 -0.02 9.69
CA LEU A 54 0.61 0.60 8.46
C LEU A 54 0.91 -0.45 7.40
N SER A 55 0.67 -0.13 6.14
CA SER A 55 1.12 -0.97 5.04
C SER A 55 2.63 -0.87 4.86
N PRO A 56 3.28 -1.84 4.18
CA PRO A 56 4.72 -1.79 3.92
C PRO A 56 5.13 -0.73 2.88
N LYS A 57 4.22 0.16 2.44
CA LYS A 57 4.52 1.17 1.42
C LYS A 57 5.72 2.05 1.77
N SER A 58 6.00 2.28 3.07
CA SER A 58 7.13 3.08 3.53
C SER A 58 8.49 2.49 3.19
N ILE A 59 8.55 1.20 2.83
CA ILE A 59 9.80 0.53 2.44
C ILE A 59 10.21 0.96 1.02
N ILE A 60 9.22 1.22 0.15
CA ILE A 60 9.44 1.66 -1.24
C ILE A 60 9.23 3.17 -1.38
N TYR A 61 8.32 3.71 -0.61
CA TYR A 61 7.97 5.12 -0.56
C TYR A 61 8.08 5.63 0.89
N PRO A 62 9.28 6.05 1.34
CA PRO A 62 9.53 6.48 2.72
C PRO A 62 8.68 7.67 3.14
N GLN A 63 8.38 7.78 4.45
CA GLN A 63 7.62 8.92 4.99
C GLN A 63 8.36 10.24 4.82
N THR A 64 9.68 10.20 4.93
CA THR A 64 10.58 11.31 4.65
C THR A 64 11.71 10.79 3.77
N GLU A 65 11.95 11.47 2.67
CA GLU A 65 12.97 11.08 1.69
C GLU A 65 13.78 12.28 1.25
N VAL A 66 15.05 12.35 1.67
CA VAL A 66 15.98 13.36 1.16
C VAL A 66 16.26 13.05 -0.30
N MET A 67 15.94 13.95 -1.21
CA MET A 67 16.16 13.81 -2.65
C MET A 67 17.48 14.41 -3.08
N PHE A 68 17.78 15.61 -2.56
CA PHE A 68 18.99 16.35 -2.87
C PHE A 68 19.59 16.95 -1.60
N GLU A 69 20.89 17.11 -1.62
CA GLU A 69 21.67 17.80 -0.61
C GLU A 69 22.44 18.98 -1.25
N TYR A 70 22.72 20.01 -0.49
CA TYR A 70 23.49 21.18 -0.95
C TYR A 70 24.21 21.86 0.20
N SER A 71 25.28 22.59 -0.15
CA SER A 71 26.00 23.45 0.77
C SER A 71 25.74 24.93 0.45
N LEU A 72 25.63 25.74 1.47
CA LEU A 72 25.60 27.20 1.41
C LEU A 72 26.94 27.82 1.83
N ASP A 73 27.96 26.98 2.15
CA ASP A 73 29.28 27.43 2.53
C ASP A 73 30.09 27.84 1.28
N GLU A 74 30.31 29.16 1.13
CA GLU A 74 31.03 29.76 0.00
C GLU A 74 32.48 29.28 -0.12
N ASN A 75 33.06 28.63 0.91
CA ASN A 75 34.39 28.06 0.85
C ASN A 75 34.43 26.68 0.17
N GLN A 76 33.27 26.10 -0.13
CA GLN A 76 33.18 24.85 -0.86
C GLN A 76 33.00 25.12 -2.36
N GLU A 77 33.77 24.37 -3.19
CA GLU A 77 33.71 24.54 -4.67
C GLU A 77 32.31 24.28 -5.24
N ASP A 78 31.53 23.46 -4.58
CA ASP A 78 30.19 23.02 -4.98
C ASP A 78 29.06 23.66 -4.20
N HIS A 79 29.32 24.80 -3.56
CA HIS A 79 28.27 25.58 -2.89
C HIS A 79 27.16 25.99 -3.86
N HIS A 80 25.92 26.01 -3.36
CA HIS A 80 24.68 26.26 -4.13
C HIS A 80 24.36 25.24 -5.24
N ILE A 81 25.06 24.10 -5.30
CA ILE A 81 24.76 23.00 -6.25
C ILE A 81 23.93 21.95 -5.53
N LEU A 82 22.76 21.62 -6.12
CA LEU A 82 21.94 20.48 -5.70
C LEU A 82 22.60 19.18 -6.18
N LYS A 83 22.94 18.32 -5.24
CA LYS A 83 23.47 16.97 -5.51
C LYS A 83 22.45 15.92 -5.10
N GLU A 84 22.29 14.88 -5.90
CA GLU A 84 21.44 13.76 -5.52
C GLU A 84 21.96 13.14 -4.22
N ALA A 85 21.07 12.99 -3.23
CA ALA A 85 21.41 12.37 -1.96
C ALA A 85 21.75 10.88 -2.14
N ALA A 86 22.78 10.41 -1.46
CA ALA A 86 23.16 9.01 -1.50
C ALA A 86 22.03 8.12 -0.97
N LYS A 87 21.67 7.08 -1.72
CA LYS A 87 20.60 6.14 -1.40
C LYS A 87 21.15 4.71 -1.39
N ASP A 88 20.61 3.90 -0.50
CA ASP A 88 20.89 2.48 -0.46
C ASP A 88 19.78 1.71 -1.20
N TYR A 89 20.08 1.28 -2.42
CA TYR A 89 19.24 0.40 -3.23
C TYR A 89 19.78 -1.04 -3.26
N SER A 90 20.48 -1.47 -2.22
CA SER A 90 20.87 -2.88 -2.09
C SER A 90 19.63 -3.79 -2.06
N PRO A 91 19.76 -5.05 -2.50
CA PRO A 91 18.65 -5.98 -2.52
C PRO A 91 17.92 -6.06 -1.18
N GLN A 92 16.59 -5.95 -1.22
CA GLN A 92 15.77 -6.04 -0.03
C GLN A 92 14.56 -6.95 -0.27
N THR A 93 13.97 -7.47 0.78
CA THR A 93 12.77 -8.29 0.69
C THR A 93 11.76 -7.91 1.76
N VAL A 94 10.50 -7.89 1.37
CA VAL A 94 9.34 -7.68 2.27
C VAL A 94 8.65 -9.03 2.45
N ILE A 95 8.84 -9.64 3.60
CA ILE A 95 8.31 -10.97 3.94
C ILE A 95 6.98 -10.83 4.67
N GLY A 96 5.97 -11.59 4.24
CA GLY A 96 4.65 -11.59 4.87
C GLY A 96 3.74 -10.43 4.44
N ILE A 97 4.04 -9.77 3.31
CA ILE A 97 3.14 -8.77 2.73
C ILE A 97 1.79 -9.41 2.37
N ARG A 98 0.70 -8.75 2.71
CA ARG A 98 -0.62 -9.25 2.32
C ARG A 98 -0.90 -8.97 0.84
N PRO A 99 -1.63 -9.85 0.13
CA PRO A 99 -1.98 -9.67 -1.28
C PRO A 99 -2.58 -8.29 -1.60
N CYS A 100 -3.42 -7.77 -0.71
CA CYS A 100 -3.99 -6.43 -0.88
C CYS A 100 -2.95 -5.29 -0.76
N ASP A 101 -1.87 -5.47 0.00
CA ASP A 101 -0.80 -4.48 0.08
C ASP A 101 0.12 -4.55 -1.15
N ALA A 102 0.33 -5.76 -1.69
CA ALA A 102 1.05 -5.94 -2.96
C ALA A 102 0.27 -5.32 -4.13
N LYS A 103 -1.03 -5.63 -4.26
CA LYS A 103 -1.91 -5.00 -5.26
C LYS A 103 -1.91 -3.47 -5.18
N ALA A 104 -1.74 -2.90 -3.98
CA ALA A 104 -1.65 -1.46 -3.84
C ALA A 104 -0.44 -0.86 -4.57
N PHE A 105 0.67 -1.59 -4.69
CA PHE A 105 1.83 -1.12 -5.47
C PHE A 105 1.51 -1.04 -6.96
N ALA A 106 0.75 -1.98 -7.53
CA ALA A 106 0.28 -1.89 -8.91
C ALA A 106 -0.53 -0.60 -9.14
N LEU A 107 -1.49 -0.33 -8.25
CA LEU A 107 -2.35 0.87 -8.36
C LEU A 107 -1.56 2.17 -8.20
N VAL A 108 -0.56 2.19 -7.33
CA VAL A 108 0.29 3.37 -7.08
C VAL A 108 1.28 3.58 -8.21
N ARG A 109 1.79 2.50 -8.81
CA ARG A 109 2.75 2.54 -9.92
C ARG A 109 2.28 3.40 -11.08
N LEU A 110 0.98 3.39 -11.39
CA LEU A 110 0.38 4.22 -12.44
C LEU A 110 0.61 5.74 -12.26
N ASN A 111 1.11 6.17 -11.10
CA ASN A 111 1.44 7.59 -10.85
C ASN A 111 2.95 7.85 -10.83
N PHE A 112 3.77 6.84 -10.66
CA PHE A 112 5.23 6.97 -10.55
C PHE A 112 5.98 6.42 -11.77
N ASP A 113 5.28 5.66 -12.62
CA ASP A 113 5.85 5.00 -13.80
C ASP A 113 4.89 5.18 -14.98
N THR A 114 5.05 6.28 -15.71
CA THR A 114 4.26 6.59 -16.91
C THR A 114 5.19 6.78 -18.12
N PRO A 115 4.68 6.70 -19.35
CA PRO A 115 5.49 6.99 -20.53
C PRO A 115 6.07 8.41 -20.56
N GLU A 116 5.40 9.39 -19.94
CA GLU A 116 5.77 10.80 -19.95
C GLU A 116 6.76 11.15 -18.83
N TYR A 117 6.68 10.47 -17.71
CA TYR A 117 7.56 10.71 -16.55
C TYR A 117 7.67 9.49 -15.66
N GLN A 118 8.84 9.35 -15.05
CA GLN A 118 9.17 8.27 -14.14
C GLN A 118 9.81 8.84 -12.88
N ASP A 119 9.38 8.39 -11.71
CA ASP A 119 10.00 8.72 -10.43
C ASP A 119 11.18 7.77 -10.17
N PRO A 120 12.44 8.23 -10.28
CA PRO A 120 13.58 7.34 -10.16
C PRO A 120 13.76 6.77 -8.75
N TYR A 121 13.33 7.48 -7.72
CA TYR A 121 13.44 7.04 -6.33
C TYR A 121 12.51 5.86 -6.05
N TRP A 122 11.25 6.01 -6.47
CA TRP A 122 10.25 4.95 -6.32
C TRP A 122 10.62 3.72 -7.14
N LEU A 123 11.01 3.89 -8.40
CA LEU A 123 11.35 2.79 -9.31
C LEU A 123 12.56 2.01 -8.82
N LYS A 124 13.67 2.68 -8.47
CA LYS A 124 14.87 2.00 -7.96
C LYS A 124 14.60 1.23 -6.67
N ALA A 125 13.82 1.82 -5.75
CA ALA A 125 13.43 1.14 -4.51
C ALA A 125 12.53 -0.08 -4.79
N TYR A 126 11.57 0.04 -5.72
CA TYR A 126 10.69 -1.05 -6.11
C TYR A 126 11.47 -2.18 -6.79
N GLU A 127 12.36 -1.85 -7.74
CA GLU A 127 13.20 -2.83 -8.43
C GLU A 127 14.13 -3.59 -7.49
N ALA A 128 14.66 -2.92 -6.47
CA ALA A 128 15.52 -3.55 -5.46
C ALA A 128 14.74 -4.47 -4.50
N THR A 129 13.40 -4.45 -4.54
CA THR A 129 12.55 -5.15 -3.58
C THR A 129 12.03 -6.47 -4.14
N THR A 130 12.16 -7.54 -3.35
CA THR A 130 11.46 -8.83 -3.56
C THR A 130 10.25 -8.88 -2.63
N LEU A 131 9.06 -9.11 -3.19
CA LEU A 131 7.79 -9.13 -2.47
C LEU A 131 7.35 -10.58 -2.19
N VAL A 132 7.55 -11.02 -0.95
CA VAL A 132 7.16 -12.34 -0.46
C VAL A 132 5.83 -12.24 0.26
N GLY A 133 4.77 -12.57 -0.44
CA GLY A 133 3.38 -12.53 0.04
C GLY A 133 3.08 -13.61 1.05
N LEU A 134 2.13 -13.33 1.93
CA LEU A 134 1.49 -14.32 2.79
C LEU A 134 0.00 -14.34 2.50
N ALA A 135 -0.53 -15.46 2.07
CA ALA A 135 -1.95 -15.66 1.84
C ALA A 135 -2.78 -15.29 3.08
N CYS A 136 -3.98 -14.79 2.86
CA CYS A 136 -4.82 -14.26 3.92
C CYS A 136 -5.95 -15.24 4.27
N ASP A 137 -5.66 -16.27 5.08
CA ASP A 137 -6.65 -17.29 5.47
C ASP A 137 -7.75 -16.76 6.41
N SER A 138 -7.46 -15.63 7.07
CA SER A 138 -8.38 -15.00 8.05
C SER A 138 -8.52 -13.50 7.76
N PRO A 139 -9.35 -13.10 6.77
CA PRO A 139 -9.62 -11.70 6.49
C PRO A 139 -10.24 -10.99 7.71
N CYS A 140 -9.90 -9.71 7.89
CA CYS A 140 -10.52 -8.89 8.94
C CYS A 140 -11.99 -8.57 8.59
N SER A 141 -12.84 -8.37 9.59
CA SER A 141 -14.28 -8.03 9.41
C SER A 141 -14.55 -6.76 8.59
N SER A 142 -13.56 -5.88 8.49
CA SER A 142 -13.64 -4.66 7.67
C SER A 142 -13.15 -4.85 6.23
N CYS A 143 -12.63 -6.04 5.87
CA CYS A 143 -12.12 -6.31 4.52
C CYS A 143 -13.26 -6.42 3.50
N PHE A 144 -13.00 -5.93 2.28
CA PHE A 144 -13.85 -6.07 1.11
C PHE A 144 -13.00 -6.18 -0.16
N CYS A 145 -11.84 -6.82 -0.05
CA CYS A 145 -10.85 -6.88 -1.14
C CYS A 145 -11.38 -7.61 -2.36
N THR A 146 -12.24 -8.62 -2.20
CA THR A 146 -12.85 -9.37 -3.31
C THR A 146 -13.69 -8.49 -4.25
N THR A 147 -14.29 -7.43 -3.73
CA THR A 147 -15.07 -6.48 -4.53
C THR A 147 -14.27 -5.24 -4.97
N ALA A 148 -13.00 -5.18 -4.57
CA ALA A 148 -12.06 -4.11 -4.93
C ALA A 148 -10.98 -4.58 -5.94
N GLY A 149 -11.29 -5.59 -6.74
CA GLY A 149 -10.36 -6.14 -7.75
C GLY A 149 -9.14 -6.86 -7.17
N CYS A 150 -9.26 -7.40 -5.95
CA CYS A 150 -8.21 -8.13 -5.24
C CYS A 150 -8.80 -9.39 -4.60
N GLY A 151 -8.04 -10.10 -3.77
CA GLY A 151 -8.50 -11.25 -3.01
C GLY A 151 -7.47 -11.72 -1.99
N PRO A 152 -7.86 -12.64 -1.09
CA PRO A 152 -6.97 -13.18 -0.07
C PRO A 152 -5.73 -13.90 -0.61
N TYR A 153 -5.80 -14.41 -1.84
CA TYR A 153 -4.74 -15.15 -2.54
C TYR A 153 -4.33 -14.48 -3.85
N HIS A 154 -4.56 -13.18 -3.98
CA HIS A 154 -4.19 -12.42 -5.18
C HIS A 154 -2.67 -12.38 -5.34
N GLU A 155 -2.18 -12.55 -6.58
CA GLU A 155 -0.75 -12.76 -6.87
C GLU A 155 -0.07 -11.56 -7.53
N GLU A 156 -0.85 -10.60 -8.03
CA GLU A 156 -0.32 -9.43 -8.72
C GLU A 156 0.69 -8.67 -7.85
N GLU A 157 1.83 -8.31 -8.44
CA GLU A 157 2.98 -7.66 -7.79
C GLU A 157 3.75 -8.53 -6.78
N LEU A 158 3.36 -9.79 -6.55
CA LEU A 158 4.14 -10.70 -5.71
C LEU A 158 5.21 -11.45 -6.52
N ASP A 159 6.36 -11.67 -5.91
CA ASP A 159 7.40 -12.53 -6.45
C ASP A 159 7.22 -13.99 -5.97
N LEU A 160 6.68 -14.14 -4.77
CA LEU A 160 6.41 -15.43 -4.13
C LEU A 160 5.17 -15.31 -3.26
N LEU A 161 4.29 -16.31 -3.26
CA LEU A 161 3.16 -16.39 -2.33
C LEU A 161 3.37 -17.56 -1.37
N LEU A 162 3.46 -17.25 -0.08
CA LEU A 162 3.45 -18.23 1.00
C LEU A 162 2.02 -18.57 1.41
N ILE A 163 1.72 -19.85 1.52
CA ILE A 163 0.46 -20.39 2.03
C ILE A 163 0.76 -21.20 3.29
N ASP A 164 0.17 -20.83 4.40
CA ASP A 164 0.37 -21.55 5.67
C ASP A 164 -0.40 -22.88 5.66
N ASN A 165 0.31 -23.96 5.92
CA ASN A 165 -0.22 -25.32 6.00
C ASN A 165 0.09 -25.98 7.37
N GLY A 166 0.02 -25.21 8.46
CA GLY A 166 0.33 -25.71 9.79
C GLY A 166 1.82 -25.80 10.03
N ASP A 167 2.42 -26.96 9.88
CA ASP A 167 3.85 -27.20 10.14
C ASP A 167 4.78 -26.72 9.03
N GLN A 168 4.22 -26.31 7.90
CA GLN A 168 4.96 -25.94 6.71
C GLN A 168 4.28 -24.82 5.93
N TYR A 169 5.06 -24.13 5.10
CA TYR A 169 4.53 -23.25 4.06
C TYR A 169 4.56 -23.96 2.69
N ARG A 170 3.55 -23.67 1.86
CA ARG A 170 3.64 -23.85 0.42
C ARG A 170 4.07 -22.52 -0.19
N ALA A 171 5.19 -22.48 -0.84
CA ALA A 171 5.73 -21.32 -1.51
C ALA A 171 5.48 -21.43 -3.01
N LYS A 172 4.48 -20.69 -3.50
CA LYS A 172 4.17 -20.60 -4.93
C LYS A 172 5.05 -19.54 -5.57
N VAL A 173 5.91 -19.98 -6.52
CA VAL A 173 6.82 -19.09 -7.25
C VAL A 173 6.06 -18.36 -8.35
N ILE A 174 6.22 -17.05 -8.43
CA ILE A 174 5.53 -16.18 -9.38
C ILE A 174 6.53 -15.56 -10.37
N THR A 175 7.68 -15.07 -9.88
CA THR A 175 8.71 -14.43 -10.70
C THR A 175 10.10 -15.03 -10.47
N GLU A 176 11.07 -14.65 -11.31
CA GLU A 176 12.48 -15.02 -11.15
C GLU A 176 13.08 -14.50 -9.81
N LYS A 177 12.61 -13.33 -9.30
CA LYS A 177 13.02 -12.84 -7.98
C LYS A 177 12.56 -13.80 -6.86
N GLY A 178 11.38 -14.40 -6.98
CA GLY A 178 10.88 -15.41 -6.06
C GLY A 178 11.72 -16.70 -6.11
N GLU A 179 12.18 -17.13 -7.30
CA GLU A 179 13.13 -18.25 -7.42
C GLU A 179 14.45 -17.96 -6.76
N ALA A 180 15.03 -16.78 -7.03
CA ALA A 180 16.30 -16.35 -6.45
C ALA A 180 16.22 -16.26 -4.92
N PHE A 181 15.10 -15.78 -4.37
CA PHE A 181 14.84 -15.75 -2.93
C PHE A 181 14.87 -17.15 -2.32
N LEU A 182 14.17 -18.12 -2.90
CA LEU A 182 14.16 -19.52 -2.41
C LEU A 182 15.53 -20.15 -2.49
N ALA A 183 16.25 -19.93 -3.58
CA ALA A 183 17.61 -20.44 -3.77
C ALA A 183 18.58 -19.88 -2.73
N ALA A 184 18.53 -18.58 -2.45
CA ALA A 184 19.35 -17.91 -1.44
C ALA A 184 19.06 -18.42 0.00
N ALA A 185 17.80 -18.79 0.28
CA ALA A 185 17.41 -19.41 1.54
C ALA A 185 17.84 -20.89 1.65
N GLY A 186 18.08 -21.55 0.52
CA GLY A 186 18.35 -22.98 0.44
C GLY A 186 17.10 -23.84 0.52
N TRP A 187 15.93 -23.30 0.14
CA TRP A 187 14.67 -24.04 0.07
C TRP A 187 14.42 -24.53 -1.37
N SER A 188 14.37 -25.85 -1.55
CA SER A 188 14.29 -26.47 -2.88
C SER A 188 13.37 -27.69 -2.95
N GLU A 189 12.70 -28.07 -1.85
CA GLU A 189 11.86 -29.26 -1.80
C GLU A 189 10.57 -29.04 -2.62
N ALA A 190 10.56 -29.58 -3.85
CA ALA A 190 9.40 -29.50 -4.72
C ALA A 190 8.28 -30.44 -4.25
N VAL A 191 7.04 -30.07 -4.49
CA VAL A 191 5.85 -30.87 -4.20
C VAL A 191 5.11 -31.22 -5.50
N ASP A 192 4.17 -32.15 -5.41
CA ASP A 192 3.24 -32.39 -6.52
C ASP A 192 2.43 -31.13 -6.80
N GLU A 193 2.63 -30.55 -7.98
CA GLU A 193 2.04 -29.27 -8.36
C GLU A 193 0.52 -29.35 -8.42
N GLN A 194 -0.04 -30.43 -8.99
CA GLN A 194 -1.49 -30.53 -9.17
C GLN A 194 -2.21 -30.71 -7.84
N ALA A 195 -1.65 -31.51 -6.95
CA ALA A 195 -2.20 -31.69 -5.59
C ALA A 195 -2.13 -30.38 -4.79
N ALA A 196 -1.00 -29.70 -4.84
CA ALA A 196 -0.81 -28.42 -4.13
C ALA A 196 -1.75 -27.32 -4.65
N LEU A 197 -1.96 -27.21 -5.96
CA LEU A 197 -2.89 -26.25 -6.55
C LEU A 197 -4.34 -26.49 -6.13
N LYS A 198 -4.77 -27.74 -6.05
CA LYS A 198 -6.11 -28.09 -5.55
C LYS A 198 -6.28 -27.68 -4.08
N GLU A 199 -5.28 -27.95 -3.25
CA GLU A 199 -5.27 -27.55 -1.85
C GLU A 199 -5.35 -26.02 -1.70
N ILE A 200 -4.56 -25.27 -2.48
CA ILE A 200 -4.56 -23.81 -2.50
C ILE A 200 -5.93 -23.26 -2.90
N GLU A 201 -6.56 -23.82 -3.94
CA GLU A 201 -7.87 -23.34 -4.41
C GLU A 201 -8.99 -23.57 -3.36
N VAL A 202 -8.95 -24.68 -2.63
CA VAL A 202 -9.87 -24.93 -1.51
C VAL A 202 -9.70 -23.89 -0.41
N LYS A 203 -8.46 -23.60 0.00
CA LYS A 203 -8.16 -22.57 1.01
C LYS A 203 -8.55 -21.18 0.55
N LYS A 204 -8.24 -20.84 -0.70
CA LYS A 204 -8.60 -19.56 -1.31
C LYS A 204 -10.11 -19.32 -1.22
N LYS A 205 -10.90 -20.29 -1.69
CA LYS A 205 -12.36 -20.21 -1.63
C LYS A 205 -12.86 -20.06 -0.20
N ALA A 206 -12.34 -20.87 0.73
CA ALA A 206 -12.70 -20.76 2.15
C ALA A 206 -12.35 -19.40 2.78
N ALA A 207 -11.28 -18.75 2.31
CA ALA A 207 -10.91 -17.40 2.76
C ALA A 207 -11.81 -16.33 2.12
N GLU A 208 -12.14 -16.45 0.84
CA GLU A 208 -13.06 -15.55 0.14
C GLU A 208 -14.46 -15.59 0.74
N ASP A 209 -14.98 -16.77 1.08
CA ASP A 209 -16.29 -16.98 1.70
C ASP A 209 -16.42 -16.30 3.08
N LYS A 210 -15.31 -16.00 3.75
CA LYS A 210 -15.29 -15.23 5.00
C LYS A 210 -15.48 -13.72 4.79
N ILE A 211 -15.38 -13.22 3.56
CA ILE A 211 -15.53 -11.80 3.25
C ILE A 211 -16.98 -11.52 2.87
N SER A 212 -17.78 -11.12 3.84
CA SER A 212 -19.21 -10.84 3.63
C SER A 212 -19.51 -9.45 3.07
N ALA A 213 -18.55 -8.52 3.16
CA ALA A 213 -18.77 -7.16 2.73
C ALA A 213 -18.68 -7.03 1.21
N PHE A 214 -19.78 -6.60 0.61
CA PHE A 214 -19.87 -6.32 -0.82
C PHE A 214 -19.96 -4.81 -1.06
N VAL A 215 -19.13 -4.32 -2.00
CA VAL A 215 -19.13 -2.90 -2.42
C VAL A 215 -19.28 -2.87 -3.93
N LYS A 216 -20.37 -2.28 -4.41
CA LYS A 216 -20.61 -2.13 -5.85
C LYS A 216 -19.77 -0.97 -6.38
N THR A 217 -18.91 -1.21 -7.36
CA THR A 217 -18.01 -0.19 -7.94
C THR A 217 -18.21 0.01 -9.43
N ASP A 218 -18.95 -0.86 -10.10
CA ASP A 218 -19.07 -0.90 -11.56
C ASP A 218 -19.75 0.32 -12.16
N ASN A 219 -20.69 0.90 -11.44
CA ASN A 219 -21.46 2.06 -11.91
C ASN A 219 -20.68 3.39 -11.78
N LEU A 220 -19.64 3.46 -10.96
CA LEU A 220 -18.94 4.71 -10.64
C LEU A 220 -18.35 5.40 -11.88
N ARG A 221 -17.93 4.63 -12.88
CA ARG A 221 -17.41 5.16 -14.13
C ARG A 221 -18.47 5.89 -14.96
N GLY A 222 -19.68 5.35 -15.01
CA GLY A 222 -20.78 5.91 -15.82
C GLY A 222 -21.45 7.14 -15.22
N ILE A 223 -21.12 7.52 -13.98
CA ILE A 223 -21.74 8.67 -13.31
C ILE A 223 -20.96 9.93 -13.67
N GLU A 224 -21.66 11.01 -14.05
CA GLU A 224 -21.02 12.28 -14.33
C GLU A 224 -20.29 12.84 -13.11
N THR A 225 -19.04 13.28 -13.33
CA THR A 225 -18.17 13.75 -12.23
C THR A 225 -18.77 14.94 -11.47
N ASN A 226 -19.42 15.88 -12.18
CA ASN A 226 -20.03 17.04 -11.57
C ASN A 226 -21.28 16.69 -10.71
N GLU A 227 -22.03 15.68 -11.08
CA GLU A 227 -23.15 15.19 -10.28
C GLU A 227 -22.66 14.65 -8.94
N LEU A 228 -21.68 13.74 -8.96
CA LEU A 228 -21.09 13.22 -7.74
C LEU A 228 -20.41 14.31 -6.91
N TYR A 229 -19.72 15.24 -7.57
CA TYR A 229 -19.03 16.32 -6.87
C TYR A 229 -19.97 17.21 -6.09
N ASN A 230 -21.15 17.53 -6.65
CA ASN A 230 -22.15 18.42 -6.05
C ASN A 230 -23.22 17.68 -5.24
N ALA A 231 -23.11 16.36 -5.09
CA ALA A 231 -24.11 15.56 -4.40
C ALA A 231 -24.26 15.97 -2.91
N PRO A 232 -25.49 16.10 -2.39
CA PRO A 232 -25.74 16.61 -1.04
C PRO A 232 -25.27 15.64 0.06
N PHE A 233 -25.13 14.35 -0.21
CA PHE A 233 -24.67 13.37 0.79
C PHE A 233 -23.27 13.67 1.34
N TRP A 234 -22.45 14.50 0.69
CA TRP A 234 -21.15 14.90 1.21
C TRP A 234 -21.24 15.67 2.52
N GLU A 235 -22.33 16.37 2.79
CA GLU A 235 -22.57 17.02 4.07
C GLU A 235 -22.65 15.99 5.20
N GLU A 236 -23.45 14.92 5.01
CA GLU A 236 -23.56 13.82 5.98
C GLU A 236 -22.23 13.10 6.17
N VAL A 237 -21.56 12.70 5.08
CA VAL A 237 -20.27 11.99 5.12
C VAL A 237 -19.20 12.80 5.84
N SER A 238 -19.16 14.12 5.63
CA SER A 238 -18.14 14.97 6.21
C SER A 238 -18.46 15.42 7.64
N PHE A 239 -19.70 15.31 8.09
CA PHE A 239 -20.17 15.88 9.36
C PHE A 239 -19.31 15.45 10.56
N SER A 240 -19.09 14.17 10.75
CA SER A 240 -18.33 13.62 11.88
C SER A 240 -16.81 13.72 11.69
N CYS A 241 -16.30 14.02 10.50
CA CYS A 241 -14.87 14.04 10.23
C CYS A 241 -14.14 15.11 11.03
N ILE A 242 -13.05 14.75 11.69
CA ILE A 242 -12.19 15.68 12.45
C ILE A 242 -10.90 16.07 11.69
N ASN A 243 -10.77 15.69 10.42
CA ASN A 243 -9.60 15.94 9.55
C ASN A 243 -8.25 15.45 10.11
N CYS A 244 -8.23 14.37 10.88
CA CYS A 244 -6.99 13.86 11.51
C CYS A 244 -5.97 13.27 10.52
N GLY A 245 -6.33 13.05 9.25
CA GLY A 245 -5.44 12.46 8.22
C GLY A 245 -5.17 10.97 8.35
N THR A 246 -5.53 10.29 9.44
CA THR A 246 -5.25 8.86 9.67
C THR A 246 -5.60 8.00 8.47
N CYS A 247 -6.77 8.22 7.88
CA CYS A 247 -7.25 7.44 6.74
C CYS A 247 -6.39 7.54 5.46
N THR A 248 -5.54 8.53 5.33
CA THR A 248 -4.57 8.69 4.21
C THR A 248 -3.23 8.05 4.55
N TYR A 249 -2.74 8.22 5.78
CA TYR A 249 -1.46 7.64 6.21
C TYR A 249 -1.49 6.11 6.26
N VAL A 250 -2.58 5.52 6.78
CA VAL A 250 -2.73 4.06 6.86
C VAL A 250 -3.10 3.40 5.54
N CYS A 251 -3.48 4.19 4.54
CA CYS A 251 -3.89 3.67 3.25
C CYS A 251 -2.69 3.26 2.38
N PRO A 252 -2.63 2.02 1.89
CA PRO A 252 -1.54 1.58 1.02
C PRO A 252 -1.53 2.28 -0.34
N THR A 253 -2.70 2.77 -0.81
CA THR A 253 -2.84 3.42 -2.11
C THR A 253 -2.84 4.96 -2.05
N CYS A 254 -2.57 5.59 -0.89
CA CYS A 254 -2.38 7.04 -0.81
C CYS A 254 -0.90 7.42 -0.95
N TRP A 255 -0.62 8.42 -1.81
CA TRP A 255 0.75 8.88 -2.11
C TRP A 255 0.90 10.40 -2.05
N CYS A 256 0.00 11.14 -1.41
CA CYS A 256 0.15 12.59 -1.24
C CYS A 256 1.48 12.90 -0.57
N PHE A 257 2.21 13.85 -1.10
CA PHE A 257 3.49 14.31 -0.58
C PHE A 257 3.63 15.83 -0.75
N ASP A 258 4.54 16.38 0.02
CA ASP A 258 5.06 17.72 -0.06
C ASP A 258 6.56 17.67 -0.35
N ILE A 259 7.09 18.65 -1.09
CA ILE A 259 8.52 18.82 -1.31
C ILE A 259 8.92 20.14 -0.68
N GLN A 260 9.90 20.09 0.21
CA GLN A 260 10.40 21.27 0.93
C GLN A 260 11.91 21.26 1.04
N ASP A 261 12.47 22.44 1.22
CA ASP A 261 13.87 22.64 1.53
C ASP A 261 14.02 22.89 3.03
N GLU A 262 14.98 22.21 3.66
CA GLU A 262 15.38 22.45 5.04
C GLU A 262 16.85 22.81 5.12
N ASN A 263 17.17 23.85 5.89
CA ASN A 263 18.53 24.32 6.12
C ASN A 263 18.91 24.18 7.59
N ARG A 264 20.15 23.74 7.81
CA ARG A 264 20.78 23.70 9.12
C ARG A 264 22.19 24.28 9.03
N GLY A 265 22.35 25.55 9.41
CA GLY A 265 23.60 26.26 9.20
C GLY A 265 23.90 26.40 7.71
N ASN A 266 25.09 25.97 7.30
CA ASN A 266 25.54 25.99 5.91
C ASN A 266 25.20 24.72 5.11
N SER A 267 24.42 23.79 5.67
CA SER A 267 23.96 22.60 4.95
C SER A 267 22.47 22.67 4.73
N GLY A 268 22.03 22.20 3.59
CA GLY A 268 20.61 22.08 3.26
C GLY A 268 20.27 20.81 2.54
N CYS A 269 19.01 20.47 2.57
CA CYS A 269 18.48 19.34 1.78
C CYS A 269 17.10 19.67 1.23
N ARG A 270 16.82 19.11 0.06
CA ARG A 270 15.46 19.06 -0.49
C ARG A 270 14.90 17.67 -0.24
N MET A 271 13.76 17.62 0.43
CA MET A 271 13.13 16.36 0.81
C MET A 271 11.69 16.28 0.36
N ARG A 272 11.24 15.06 0.18
CA ARG A 272 9.84 14.70 -0.03
C ARG A 272 9.31 14.07 1.26
N ASN A 273 8.20 14.60 1.77
CA ASN A 273 7.52 14.10 2.97
C ASN A 273 6.11 13.63 2.62
N TRP A 274 5.63 12.55 3.25
CA TRP A 274 4.20 12.24 3.12
C TRP A 274 3.36 13.40 3.64
N ASP A 275 2.29 13.68 2.91
CA ASP A 275 1.29 14.65 3.29
C ASP A 275 -0.12 14.05 3.16
N SER A 276 -1.13 14.84 3.42
CA SER A 276 -2.52 14.39 3.43
C SER A 276 -3.44 15.40 2.76
N CYS A 277 -4.21 14.92 1.77
CA CYS A 277 -5.31 15.69 1.18
C CYS A 277 -6.41 16.07 2.19
N MET A 278 -6.33 15.55 3.43
CA MET A 278 -7.23 15.92 4.54
C MET A 278 -6.76 17.15 5.31
N TYR A 279 -5.52 17.63 5.08
CA TYR A 279 -5.00 18.80 5.76
C TYR A 279 -5.31 20.10 5.03
N PRO A 280 -5.61 21.18 5.75
CA PRO A 280 -6.00 22.44 5.15
C PRO A 280 -4.88 23.11 4.34
N LEU A 281 -3.62 22.88 4.70
CA LEU A 281 -2.48 23.51 4.04
C LEU A 281 -2.04 22.77 2.77
N PHE A 282 -2.46 21.52 2.58
CA PHE A 282 -2.05 20.70 1.43
C PHE A 282 -2.35 21.31 0.06
N THR A 283 -3.42 22.11 -0.03
CA THR A 283 -3.81 22.81 -1.27
C THR A 283 -3.80 24.32 -1.14
N LEU A 284 -3.17 24.85 -0.10
CA LEU A 284 -3.03 26.29 0.06
C LEU A 284 -2.00 26.83 -0.94
N HIS A 285 -2.44 27.74 -1.80
CA HIS A 285 -1.57 28.40 -2.76
C HIS A 285 -0.78 29.53 -2.08
N GLY A 286 0.38 29.88 -2.64
CA GLY A 286 1.17 31.02 -2.16
C GLY A 286 0.44 32.37 -2.19
N SER A 287 -0.63 32.49 -3.00
CA SER A 287 -1.54 33.64 -3.03
C SER A 287 -2.53 33.70 -1.86
N GLY A 288 -2.56 32.68 -0.99
CA GLY A 288 -3.56 32.55 0.08
C GLY A 288 -4.88 31.90 -0.37
N HIS A 289 -5.07 31.64 -1.67
CA HIS A 289 -6.24 30.90 -2.16
C HIS A 289 -6.13 29.43 -1.81
N ASN A 290 -7.24 28.83 -1.33
CA ASN A 290 -7.29 27.40 -1.05
C ASN A 290 -8.56 26.78 -1.67
N PRO A 291 -8.45 25.96 -2.74
CA PRO A 291 -9.59 25.32 -3.39
C PRO A 291 -10.30 24.27 -2.52
N ARG A 292 -9.69 23.88 -1.37
CA ARG A 292 -10.22 22.89 -0.42
C ARG A 292 -10.18 23.42 1.01
N ASP A 293 -10.69 24.61 1.20
CA ASP A 293 -10.68 25.37 2.46
C ASP A 293 -11.58 24.75 3.54
N THR A 294 -12.66 24.05 3.16
CA THR A 294 -13.60 23.44 4.11
C THR A 294 -13.32 21.96 4.36
N LYS A 295 -13.79 21.46 5.48
CA LYS A 295 -13.78 20.04 5.83
C LYS A 295 -14.48 19.18 4.77
N LEU A 296 -15.64 19.63 4.30
CA LEU A 296 -16.44 18.96 3.28
C LEU A 296 -15.61 18.76 2.00
N HIS A 297 -14.95 19.82 1.52
CA HIS A 297 -14.15 19.78 0.30
C HIS A 297 -13.00 18.75 0.40
N ARG A 298 -12.35 18.64 1.57
CA ARG A 298 -11.25 17.68 1.77
C ARG A 298 -11.76 16.24 1.87
N VAL A 299 -12.85 16.00 2.59
CA VAL A 299 -13.47 14.66 2.68
C VAL A 299 -13.95 14.20 1.30
N ARG A 300 -14.68 15.07 0.59
CA ARG A 300 -15.14 14.81 -0.79
C ARG A 300 -13.95 14.47 -1.70
N GLN A 301 -12.91 15.30 -1.69
CA GLN A 301 -11.71 15.05 -2.51
C GLN A 301 -11.10 13.68 -2.26
N ARG A 302 -10.98 13.27 -1.00
CA ARG A 302 -10.40 11.97 -0.66
C ARG A 302 -11.16 10.81 -1.30
N PHE A 303 -12.49 10.82 -1.24
CA PHE A 303 -13.31 9.75 -1.78
C PHE A 303 -13.48 9.85 -3.29
N MET A 304 -13.69 11.04 -3.83
CA MET A 304 -13.74 11.27 -5.27
C MET A 304 -12.43 10.83 -5.95
N HIS A 305 -11.28 11.14 -5.36
CA HIS A 305 -9.99 10.73 -5.90
C HIS A 305 -9.89 9.21 -6.03
N LYS A 306 -10.31 8.45 -5.02
CA LYS A 306 -10.22 6.99 -5.00
C LYS A 306 -11.27 6.26 -5.84
N LEU A 307 -12.47 6.79 -5.87
CA LEU A 307 -13.65 6.07 -6.35
C LEU A 307 -14.17 6.62 -7.68
N LYS A 308 -13.72 7.80 -8.11
CA LYS A 308 -14.14 8.45 -9.35
C LYS A 308 -12.96 8.91 -10.21
N TYR A 309 -12.17 9.88 -9.75
CA TYR A 309 -11.11 10.47 -10.59
C TYR A 309 -10.06 9.46 -11.05
N TYR A 310 -9.70 8.52 -10.18
CA TYR A 310 -8.77 7.45 -10.54
C TYR A 310 -9.36 6.50 -11.58
N VAL A 311 -10.62 6.13 -11.40
CA VAL A 311 -11.38 5.28 -12.36
C VAL A 311 -11.44 5.93 -13.73
N ASP A 312 -11.75 7.23 -13.77
CA ASP A 312 -11.86 7.98 -15.03
C ASP A 312 -10.51 8.13 -15.73
N LYS A 313 -9.43 8.30 -14.96
CA LYS A 313 -8.10 8.58 -15.50
C LYS A 313 -7.39 7.33 -16.02
N TYR A 314 -7.46 6.23 -15.27
CA TYR A 314 -6.57 5.07 -15.51
C TYR A 314 -7.27 3.84 -16.05
N ASP A 315 -8.59 3.79 -16.07
CA ASP A 315 -9.37 2.61 -16.45
C ASP A 315 -8.98 1.31 -15.72
N ALA A 316 -8.43 1.46 -14.53
CA ALA A 316 -7.84 0.37 -13.72
C ALA A 316 -8.70 -0.01 -12.49
N GLY A 317 -10.01 0.29 -12.52
CA GLY A 317 -10.87 0.13 -11.36
C GLY A 317 -10.66 1.21 -10.30
N ILE A 318 -11.09 0.96 -9.07
CA ILE A 318 -10.97 1.93 -7.98
C ILE A 318 -9.55 1.94 -7.38
N GLN A 319 -9.10 3.09 -6.91
CA GLN A 319 -7.84 3.23 -6.16
C GLN A 319 -7.99 2.75 -4.71
N CYS A 320 -8.50 1.54 -4.55
CA CYS A 320 -8.71 0.93 -3.23
C CYS A 320 -8.55 -0.58 -3.36
N VAL A 321 -7.90 -1.20 -2.40
CA VAL A 321 -7.67 -2.64 -2.34
C VAL A 321 -8.52 -3.35 -1.28
N GLY A 322 -9.49 -2.66 -0.69
CA GLY A 322 -10.43 -3.24 0.26
C GLY A 322 -9.82 -3.75 1.57
N CYS A 323 -8.63 -3.28 1.99
CA CYS A 323 -7.91 -3.77 3.16
C CYS A 323 -8.53 -3.37 4.52
N GLY A 324 -9.51 -2.46 4.54
CA GLY A 324 -10.25 -2.05 5.73
C GLY A 324 -9.51 -1.20 6.77
N ARG A 325 -8.20 -0.87 6.59
CA ARG A 325 -7.44 -0.09 7.58
C ARG A 325 -8.08 1.26 7.90
N CYS A 326 -8.50 2.01 6.87
CA CYS A 326 -9.12 3.32 7.05
C CYS A 326 -10.48 3.27 7.78
N ILE A 327 -11.15 2.11 7.79
CA ILE A 327 -12.38 1.88 8.54
C ILE A 327 -12.04 1.65 10.00
N ARG A 328 -11.16 0.67 10.29
CA ARG A 328 -10.80 0.28 11.66
C ARG A 328 -10.12 1.40 12.45
N LEU A 329 -9.36 2.24 11.78
CA LEU A 329 -8.54 3.27 12.42
C LEU A 329 -9.16 4.68 12.36
N CYS A 330 -10.37 4.80 11.80
CA CYS A 330 -11.09 6.07 11.81
C CYS A 330 -11.70 6.32 13.22
N PRO A 331 -11.29 7.39 13.93
CA PRO A 331 -11.79 7.65 15.29
C PRO A 331 -13.28 8.00 15.33
N VAL A 332 -13.87 8.31 14.18
CA VAL A 332 -15.28 8.71 14.04
C VAL A 332 -16.08 7.79 13.09
N ASN A 333 -15.55 6.59 12.84
CA ASN A 333 -16.22 5.50 12.11
C ASN A 333 -16.69 5.84 10.68
N ILE A 334 -15.96 6.68 9.95
CA ILE A 334 -16.26 6.89 8.52
C ILE A 334 -15.88 5.63 7.75
N ASP A 335 -16.86 5.02 7.11
CA ASP A 335 -16.71 3.78 6.35
C ASP A 335 -16.77 4.06 4.84
N ILE A 336 -15.67 3.79 4.13
CA ILE A 336 -15.57 3.95 2.67
C ILE A 336 -16.60 3.10 1.91
N ARG A 337 -17.01 1.95 2.47
CA ARG A 337 -18.02 1.07 1.86
C ARG A 337 -19.38 1.78 1.80
N ARG A 338 -19.75 2.46 2.90
CA ARG A 338 -20.97 3.28 2.97
C ARG A 338 -20.90 4.47 2.02
N VAL A 339 -19.74 5.16 1.97
CA VAL A 339 -19.53 6.26 1.03
C VAL A 339 -19.68 5.80 -0.42
N CYS A 340 -19.10 4.66 -0.78
CA CYS A 340 -19.27 4.07 -2.11
C CYS A 340 -20.75 3.74 -2.40
N GLY A 341 -21.47 3.25 -1.41
CA GLY A 341 -22.92 3.05 -1.49
C GLY A 341 -23.66 4.34 -1.84
N TYR A 342 -23.40 5.44 -1.13
CA TYR A 342 -24.01 6.76 -1.45
C TYR A 342 -23.65 7.21 -2.86
N MET A 343 -22.42 7.06 -3.30
CA MET A 343 -22.00 7.42 -4.66
C MET A 343 -22.75 6.62 -5.74
N ASN A 344 -23.11 5.37 -5.47
CA ASN A 344 -23.91 4.55 -6.38
C ASN A 344 -25.42 4.88 -6.36
N LEU A 345 -25.93 5.38 -5.24
CA LEU A 345 -27.35 5.68 -5.05
C LEU A 345 -27.73 7.10 -5.49
N SER A 346 -26.76 7.99 -5.65
CA SER A 346 -27.01 9.42 -5.93
C SER A 346 -27.86 9.67 -7.19
N LEU A 347 -27.91 8.70 -8.11
CA LEU A 347 -28.75 8.79 -9.33
C LEU A 347 -30.21 8.31 -9.12
N ILE A 348 -30.47 7.54 -8.07
CA ILE A 348 -31.81 6.92 -7.88
C ILE A 348 -32.72 7.80 -7.02
N HIS A 349 -32.16 8.62 -6.13
CA HIS A 349 -32.90 9.39 -5.13
C HIS A 349 -32.98 10.91 -5.37
N ILE A 350 -32.40 11.42 -6.47
CA ILE A 350 -32.55 12.84 -6.85
C ILE A 350 -33.90 13.09 -7.58
N SER A 351 -34.62 12.04 -7.95
CA SER A 351 -35.89 12.14 -8.73
C SER A 351 -37.16 12.01 -7.90
N GLU A 352 -37.08 11.91 -6.57
CA GLU A 352 -38.30 11.98 -5.73
C GLU A 352 -38.23 13.19 -4.78
N PRO A 353 -39.23 14.07 -4.80
CA PRO A 353 -39.34 15.25 -3.92
C PRO A 353 -39.66 14.85 -2.47
#